data_1b39811442e2f073c884b59856daf323
#
_entry.id   1b39811442e2f073c884b59856daf323
#
_cell.length_a   1.000
_cell.length_b   1.000
_cell.length_c   1.000
_cell.angle_alpha   90.00
_cell.angle_beta   90.00
_cell.angle_gamma   90.00
#
_symmetry.space_group_name_H-M   'P 1'
#
loop_
_entity.id
_entity.type
_entity.pdbx_description
1 polymer ?
#
loop_
_entity_poly.entity_id
_entity_poly.type
_entity_poly.pdbx_seq_one_letter_code
_entity_poly.pdbx_strand_id
1 'polypeptide(L)'
;ARRDCRNERMSVVENAPDRTPPEAARSVDDTRLLPILSVATLLLSALLLFLIQPMFAKMVLPKLGGAPSVWSVAMVFFQAVLLAGYAYAHLLGRLFGRQRAGLVHLLLLAVTAMTLPIAIAPNWGAPPADGTALWLFGLFAASIGLPFFALAANNPLLQAWFVRTGHPSGPDPYFLYASSNIGSFLALLSYPVLLEPMFTLRTQNLIWTGGYGLLILLIAGCGVLLLRSPANAGVLNMQVDD
;
A
#
# COMPACT_ATOMS: atom_id res chain seq x y z
N ALA A 1 -1.99 -61.51 44.55
CA ALA A 1 -1.20 -60.27 44.60
C ALA A 1 -0.88 -59.71 43.21
N ARG A 2 -1.87 -59.52 42.33
CA ARG A 2 -1.66 -58.89 40.98
C ARG A 2 -2.91 -58.20 40.44
N ARG A 3 -3.78 -57.66 41.27
CA ARG A 3 -5.02 -57.00 40.81
C ARG A 3 -5.25 -55.54 41.29
N ASP A 4 -4.36 -54.97 42.08
CA ASP A 4 -4.63 -53.65 42.69
C ASP A 4 -3.85 -52.46 42.07
N CYS A 5 -2.97 -52.65 41.07
CA CYS A 5 -2.23 -51.54 40.49
C CYS A 5 -2.88 -50.90 39.23
N ARG A 6 -4.12 -51.30 38.87
CA ARG A 6 -4.78 -50.77 37.66
C ARG A 6 -5.83 -49.68 37.93
N ASN A 7 -6.27 -49.53 39.18
CA ASN A 7 -7.37 -48.59 39.52
C ASN A 7 -6.91 -47.22 40.01
N GLU A 8 -5.63 -47.05 40.38
CA GLU A 8 -5.14 -45.74 40.86
C GLU A 8 -4.68 -44.79 39.73
N ARG A 9 -4.55 -45.27 38.49
CA ARG A 9 -4.14 -44.41 37.36
C ARG A 9 -5.28 -43.76 36.60
N MET A 10 -6.53 -44.03 36.97
CA MET A 10 -7.71 -43.50 36.23
C MET A 10 -8.43 -42.34 36.94
N SER A 11 -7.99 -41.93 38.11
CA SER A 11 -8.66 -40.86 38.89
C SER A 11 -7.90 -39.51 38.91
N VAL A 12 -6.76 -39.40 38.21
CA VAL A 12 -5.95 -38.15 38.19
C VAL A 12 -6.16 -37.31 36.93
N VAL A 13 -6.97 -37.75 35.93
CA VAL A 13 -7.16 -37.04 34.67
C VAL A 13 -8.41 -36.16 34.66
N GLU A 14 -9.21 -36.09 35.72
CA GLU A 14 -10.54 -35.45 35.68
C GLU A 14 -10.62 -34.09 36.40
N ASN A 15 -9.55 -33.33 36.57
CA ASN A 15 -9.64 -31.94 37.02
C ASN A 15 -8.49 -31.07 36.51
N ALA A 16 -8.26 -31.07 35.19
CA ALA A 16 -7.57 -29.95 34.56
C ALA A 16 -8.62 -28.84 34.30
N PRO A 17 -8.52 -27.66 34.94
CA PRO A 17 -9.38 -26.55 34.56
C PRO A 17 -9.18 -26.27 33.08
N ASP A 18 -10.28 -26.26 32.33
CA ASP A 18 -10.34 -25.82 30.93
C ASP A 18 -9.87 -24.35 30.86
N ARG A 19 -8.55 -24.19 30.86
CA ARG A 19 -7.89 -22.93 30.53
C ARG A 19 -7.74 -22.89 29.01
N THR A 20 -8.87 -22.75 28.31
CA THR A 20 -8.81 -22.16 26.95
C THR A 20 -8.29 -20.74 27.16
N PRO A 21 -7.08 -20.43 26.71
CA PRO A 21 -6.50 -19.12 26.95
C PRO A 21 -7.33 -18.06 26.20
N PRO A 22 -7.57 -16.87 26.79
CA PRO A 22 -8.17 -15.74 26.06
C PRO A 22 -7.33 -15.31 24.84
N GLU A 23 -6.14 -15.85 24.68
CA GLU A 23 -5.20 -15.67 23.59
C GLU A 23 -5.64 -16.34 22.26
N ALA A 24 -6.36 -17.48 22.34
CA ALA A 24 -6.86 -18.19 21.17
C ALA A 24 -8.00 -17.41 20.46
N ALA A 25 -8.86 -16.70 21.21
CA ALA A 25 -9.92 -15.89 20.65
C ALA A 25 -9.39 -14.61 19.96
N ARG A 26 -8.32 -14.00 20.50
CA ARG A 26 -7.65 -12.85 19.89
C ARG A 26 -6.90 -13.20 18.60
N SER A 27 -6.33 -14.39 18.52
CA SER A 27 -5.61 -14.84 17.31
C SER A 27 -6.54 -15.13 16.12
N VAL A 28 -7.79 -15.51 16.36
CA VAL A 28 -8.78 -15.79 15.29
C VAL A 28 -9.29 -14.51 14.64
N ASP A 29 -9.50 -13.44 15.44
CA ASP A 29 -9.93 -12.13 14.90
C ASP A 29 -8.80 -11.45 14.10
N ASP A 30 -7.56 -11.51 14.57
CA ASP A 30 -6.41 -10.94 13.87
C ASP A 30 -6.14 -11.65 12.54
N THR A 31 -6.37 -12.97 12.46
CA THR A 31 -6.22 -13.74 11.20
C THR A 31 -7.27 -13.39 10.15
N ARG A 32 -8.45 -12.93 10.53
CA ARG A 32 -9.49 -12.50 9.58
C ARG A 32 -9.35 -11.03 9.18
N LEU A 33 -8.93 -10.18 10.09
CA LEU A 33 -8.81 -8.74 9.86
C LEU A 33 -7.66 -8.38 8.92
N LEU A 34 -6.53 -9.08 9.01
CA LEU A 34 -5.34 -8.79 8.22
C LEU A 34 -5.58 -8.85 6.71
N PRO A 35 -6.19 -9.92 6.13
CA PRO A 35 -6.44 -9.96 4.69
C PRO A 35 -7.46 -8.90 4.25
N ILE A 36 -8.50 -8.64 5.03
CA ILE A 36 -9.52 -7.63 4.71
C ILE A 36 -8.89 -6.24 4.67
N LEU A 37 -8.09 -5.90 5.69
CA LEU A 37 -7.40 -4.63 5.76
C LEU A 37 -6.38 -4.47 4.64
N SER A 38 -5.66 -5.54 4.29
CA SER A 38 -4.70 -5.54 3.18
C SER A 38 -5.38 -5.33 1.83
N VAL A 39 -6.52 -6.00 1.59
CA VAL A 39 -7.35 -5.81 0.39
C VAL A 39 -7.83 -4.37 0.28
N ALA A 40 -8.41 -3.82 1.35
CA ALA A 40 -8.91 -2.44 1.38
C ALA A 40 -7.77 -1.43 1.12
N THR A 41 -6.62 -1.66 1.73
CA THR A 41 -5.44 -0.80 1.58
C THR A 41 -4.91 -0.82 0.14
N LEU A 42 -4.78 -2.01 -0.46
CA LEU A 42 -4.30 -2.15 -1.84
C LEU A 42 -5.28 -1.60 -2.87
N LEU A 43 -6.58 -1.83 -2.68
CA LEU A 43 -7.62 -1.28 -3.52
C LEU A 43 -7.58 0.26 -3.48
N LEU A 44 -7.56 0.86 -2.29
CA LEU A 44 -7.51 2.31 -2.12
C LEU A 44 -6.19 2.88 -2.67
N SER A 45 -5.05 2.24 -2.41
CA SER A 45 -3.75 2.68 -2.92
C SER A 45 -3.72 2.72 -4.45
N ALA A 46 -4.22 1.65 -5.10
CA ALA A 46 -4.29 1.59 -6.55
C ALA A 46 -5.27 2.63 -7.12
N LEU A 47 -6.43 2.80 -6.48
CA LEU A 47 -7.41 3.81 -6.86
C LEU A 47 -6.80 5.22 -6.82
N LEU A 48 -6.13 5.60 -5.75
CA LEU A 48 -5.48 6.90 -5.62
C LEU A 48 -4.34 7.10 -6.61
N LEU A 49 -3.53 6.05 -6.85
CA LEU A 49 -2.42 6.07 -7.80
C LEU A 49 -2.90 6.36 -9.24
N PHE A 50 -4.03 5.79 -9.63
CA PHE A 50 -4.58 5.97 -10.98
C PHE A 50 -5.43 7.23 -11.11
N LEU A 51 -6.10 7.69 -10.05
CA LEU A 51 -6.88 8.93 -10.07
C LEU A 51 -6.03 10.19 -10.18
N ILE A 52 -4.82 10.20 -9.57
CA ILE A 52 -3.96 11.39 -9.60
C ILE A 52 -3.50 11.73 -11.02
N GLN A 53 -3.34 10.75 -11.90
CA GLN A 53 -2.81 10.93 -13.25
C GLN A 53 -3.72 11.83 -14.10
N PRO A 54 -5.01 11.48 -14.34
CA PRO A 54 -5.90 12.33 -15.12
C PRO A 54 -6.25 13.63 -14.40
N MET A 55 -6.37 13.62 -13.07
CA MET A 55 -6.64 14.82 -12.28
C MET A 55 -5.52 15.85 -12.45
N PHE A 56 -4.26 15.46 -12.28
CA PHE A 56 -3.13 16.36 -12.43
C PHE A 56 -2.92 16.80 -13.88
N ALA A 57 -3.07 15.88 -14.85
CA ALA A 57 -3.05 16.25 -16.25
C ALA A 57 -4.07 17.36 -16.58
N LYS A 58 -5.28 17.27 -16.04
CA LYS A 58 -6.31 18.30 -16.19
C LYS A 58 -5.95 19.63 -15.51
N MET A 59 -5.21 19.60 -14.41
CA MET A 59 -4.71 20.83 -13.75
C MET A 59 -3.65 21.54 -14.59
N VAL A 60 -2.83 20.81 -15.33
CA VAL A 60 -1.73 21.32 -16.15
C VAL A 60 -2.19 21.76 -17.55
N LEU A 61 -3.25 21.16 -18.08
CA LEU A 61 -3.77 21.40 -19.42
C LEU A 61 -3.98 22.89 -19.77
N PRO A 62 -4.55 23.74 -18.91
CA PRO A 62 -4.75 25.18 -19.21
C PRO A 62 -3.43 25.94 -19.39
N LYS A 63 -2.32 25.44 -18.83
CA LYS A 63 -1.00 26.10 -18.90
C LYS A 63 -0.19 25.67 -20.12
N LEU A 64 -0.35 24.43 -20.58
CA LEU A 64 0.52 23.81 -21.57
C LEU A 64 -0.20 23.39 -22.85
N GLY A 65 -1.53 23.48 -22.85
CA GLY A 65 -2.34 22.97 -23.95
C GLY A 65 -2.35 21.44 -24.02
N GLY A 66 -3.13 20.90 -24.96
CA GLY A 66 -3.32 19.46 -25.17
C GLY A 66 -2.38 18.86 -26.23
N ALA A 67 -1.18 19.39 -26.41
CA ALA A 67 -0.26 18.89 -27.42
C ALA A 67 0.14 17.42 -27.17
N PRO A 68 0.28 16.57 -28.20
CA PRO A 68 0.69 15.16 -28.03
C PRO A 68 2.02 15.00 -27.29
N SER A 69 2.94 15.95 -27.43
CA SER A 69 4.22 15.98 -26.70
C SER A 69 4.06 16.08 -25.19
N VAL A 70 3.07 16.85 -24.72
CA VAL A 70 2.77 16.99 -23.28
C VAL A 70 2.31 15.66 -22.71
N TRP A 71 1.44 14.93 -23.41
CA TRP A 71 0.97 13.62 -23.02
C TRP A 71 2.09 12.58 -23.00
N SER A 72 2.98 12.61 -24.00
CA SER A 72 4.12 11.70 -24.07
C SER A 72 5.05 11.89 -22.87
N VAL A 73 5.38 13.13 -22.50
CA VAL A 73 6.20 13.42 -21.32
C VAL A 73 5.51 13.02 -20.03
N ALA A 74 4.20 13.28 -19.91
CA ALA A 74 3.42 12.85 -18.74
C ALA A 74 3.47 11.32 -18.57
N MET A 75 3.28 10.55 -19.64
CA MET A 75 3.35 9.09 -19.60
C MET A 75 4.74 8.61 -19.17
N VAL A 76 5.81 9.17 -19.76
CA VAL A 76 7.19 8.84 -19.39
C VAL A 76 7.45 9.15 -17.92
N PHE A 77 6.98 10.30 -17.42
CA PHE A 77 7.09 10.66 -16.01
C PHE A 77 6.43 9.64 -15.11
N PHE A 78 5.15 9.30 -15.34
CA PHE A 78 4.42 8.36 -14.48
C PHE A 78 5.06 6.98 -14.49
N GLN A 79 5.52 6.48 -15.65
CA GLN A 79 6.20 5.20 -15.74
C GLN A 79 7.56 5.20 -15.03
N ALA A 80 8.35 6.26 -15.19
CA ALA A 80 9.65 6.39 -14.53
C ALA A 80 9.51 6.43 -13.00
N VAL A 81 8.54 7.20 -12.47
CA VAL A 81 8.32 7.30 -11.03
C VAL A 81 7.70 6.02 -10.47
N LEU A 82 6.83 5.33 -11.24
CA LEU A 82 6.30 4.02 -10.88
C LEU A 82 7.44 3.00 -10.72
N LEU A 83 8.34 2.94 -11.70
CA LEU A 83 9.52 2.06 -11.64
C LEU A 83 10.44 2.40 -10.46
N ALA A 84 10.67 3.70 -10.21
CA ALA A 84 11.45 4.15 -9.08
C ALA A 84 10.81 3.75 -7.73
N GLY A 85 9.48 3.83 -7.62
CA GLY A 85 8.72 3.36 -6.45
C GLY A 85 8.87 1.85 -6.23
N TYR A 86 8.83 1.06 -7.29
CA TYR A 86 9.07 -0.39 -7.22
C TYR A 86 10.51 -0.71 -6.81
N ALA A 87 11.50 0.00 -7.37
CA ALA A 87 12.90 -0.14 -6.99
C ALA A 87 13.11 0.21 -5.51
N TYR A 88 12.52 1.31 -5.04
CA TYR A 88 12.52 1.69 -3.63
C TYR A 88 11.92 0.60 -2.74
N ALA A 89 10.76 0.07 -3.07
CA ALA A 89 10.11 -1.00 -2.31
C ALA A 89 11.02 -2.24 -2.21
N HIS A 90 11.66 -2.62 -3.31
CA HIS A 90 12.59 -3.74 -3.36
C HIS A 90 13.84 -3.50 -2.49
N LEU A 91 14.46 -2.33 -2.61
CA LEU A 91 15.61 -1.94 -1.79
C LEU A 91 15.26 -1.89 -0.31
N LEU A 92 14.11 -1.30 0.03
CA LEU A 92 13.64 -1.21 1.41
C LEU A 92 13.47 -2.59 2.04
N GLY A 93 12.91 -3.56 1.28
CA GLY A 93 12.75 -4.94 1.72
C GLY A 93 14.05 -5.73 1.85
N ARG A 94 15.11 -5.32 1.12
CA ARG A 94 16.46 -5.91 1.22
C ARG A 94 17.31 -5.31 2.34
N LEU A 95 17.25 -4.00 2.52
CA LEU A 95 18.13 -3.27 3.43
C LEU A 95 17.62 -3.26 4.88
N PHE A 96 16.31 -3.35 5.06
CA PHE A 96 15.69 -3.22 6.37
C PHE A 96 14.83 -4.43 6.72
N GLY A 97 14.87 -4.83 7.99
CA GLY A 97 13.90 -5.77 8.53
C GLY A 97 12.46 -5.22 8.45
N ARG A 98 11.47 -6.11 8.45
CA ARG A 98 10.04 -5.81 8.27
C ARG A 98 9.54 -4.57 9.04
N GLN A 99 9.89 -4.46 10.33
CA GLN A 99 9.45 -3.36 11.19
C GLN A 99 10.02 -2.01 10.75
N ARG A 100 11.34 -1.96 10.48
CA ARG A 100 12.01 -0.73 10.04
C ARG A 100 11.54 -0.31 8.66
N ALA A 101 11.36 -1.26 7.75
CA ALA A 101 10.82 -0.98 6.42
C ALA A 101 9.41 -0.36 6.49
N GLY A 102 8.54 -0.87 7.36
CA GLY A 102 7.21 -0.30 7.59
C GLY A 102 7.25 1.11 8.15
N LEU A 103 8.10 1.36 9.13
CA LEU A 103 8.25 2.69 9.73
C LEU A 103 8.83 3.71 8.73
N VAL A 104 9.86 3.33 7.97
CA VAL A 104 10.46 4.21 6.94
C VAL A 104 9.44 4.57 5.88
N HIS A 105 8.64 3.59 5.43
CA HIS A 105 7.61 3.86 4.42
C HIS A 105 6.46 4.70 4.96
N LEU A 106 6.01 4.45 6.19
CA LEU A 106 4.99 5.27 6.85
C LEU A 106 5.48 6.72 7.06
N LEU A 107 6.75 6.90 7.43
CA LEU A 107 7.37 8.22 7.51
C LEU A 107 7.40 8.92 6.14
N LEU A 108 7.75 8.21 5.08
CA LEU A 108 7.69 8.74 3.71
C LEU A 108 6.27 9.22 3.38
N LEU A 109 5.24 8.42 3.65
CA LEU A 109 3.84 8.79 3.43
C LEU A 109 3.43 10.02 4.25
N ALA A 110 3.87 10.11 5.50
CA ALA A 110 3.58 11.26 6.37
C ALA A 110 4.28 12.54 5.87
N VAL A 111 5.53 12.44 5.43
CA VAL A 111 6.27 13.58 4.85
C VAL A 111 5.61 14.04 3.55
N THR A 112 5.23 13.11 2.68
CA THR A 112 4.54 13.45 1.44
C THR A 112 3.15 14.05 1.67
N ALA A 113 2.46 13.68 2.75
CA ALA A 113 1.19 14.29 3.13
C ALA A 113 1.32 15.80 3.42
N MET A 114 2.50 16.29 3.81
CA MET A 114 2.73 17.73 4.01
C MET A 114 2.74 18.53 2.70
N THR A 115 2.87 17.86 1.56
CA THR A 115 2.79 18.49 0.22
C THR A 115 1.36 18.56 -0.33
N LEU A 116 0.38 18.08 0.43
CA LEU A 116 -1.03 18.07 0.03
C LEU A 116 -1.77 19.31 0.59
N PRO A 117 -2.86 19.74 -0.06
CA PRO A 117 -3.43 19.22 -1.32
C PRO A 117 -2.53 19.47 -2.54
N ILE A 118 -2.67 18.62 -3.55
CA ILE A 118 -1.86 18.69 -4.78
C ILE A 118 -2.01 20.05 -5.44
N ALA A 119 -0.89 20.67 -5.76
CA ALA A 119 -0.85 21.93 -6.48
C ALA A 119 0.26 21.91 -7.53
N ILE A 120 0.07 22.70 -8.58
CA ILE A 120 1.16 22.95 -9.53
C ILE A 120 2.22 23.75 -8.77
N ALA A 121 3.49 23.31 -8.87
CA ALA A 121 4.60 23.92 -8.17
C ALA A 121 4.60 25.46 -8.39
N PRO A 122 4.53 26.27 -7.31
CA PRO A 122 4.59 27.71 -7.42
C PRO A 122 5.97 28.12 -7.96
N ASN A 123 6.03 29.22 -8.68
CA ASN A 123 7.29 29.79 -9.20
C ASN A 123 8.00 28.94 -10.27
N TRP A 124 7.30 27.97 -10.92
CA TRP A 124 7.91 27.13 -11.94
C TRP A 124 8.19 27.90 -13.26
N GLY A 125 7.66 29.09 -13.41
CA GLY A 125 7.86 29.94 -14.58
C GLY A 125 7.04 29.49 -15.80
N ALA A 126 7.30 30.17 -16.94
CA ALA A 126 6.74 29.81 -18.24
C ALA A 126 7.62 28.72 -18.90
N PRO A 127 7.04 27.88 -19.79
CA PRO A 127 7.81 26.91 -20.53
C PRO A 127 8.87 27.60 -21.40
N PRO A 128 10.14 27.11 -21.39
CA PRO A 128 11.19 27.66 -22.25
C PRO A 128 10.94 27.32 -23.72
N ALA A 129 11.54 28.11 -24.63
CA ALA A 129 11.47 27.86 -26.05
C ALA A 129 12.11 26.50 -26.42
N ASP A 130 13.25 26.19 -25.77
CA ASP A 130 13.97 24.93 -25.95
C ASP A 130 13.95 24.11 -24.68
N GLY A 131 13.93 22.76 -24.83
CA GLY A 131 13.95 21.85 -23.69
C GLY A 131 12.63 21.73 -22.92
N THR A 132 11.51 22.07 -23.52
CA THR A 132 10.16 22.03 -22.94
C THR A 132 9.84 20.67 -22.31
N ALA A 133 10.31 19.56 -22.86
CA ALA A 133 10.08 18.22 -22.33
C ALA A 133 10.72 18.02 -20.95
N LEU A 134 11.97 18.45 -20.77
CA LEU A 134 12.67 18.34 -19.48
C LEU A 134 12.08 19.29 -18.44
N TRP A 135 11.72 20.50 -18.87
CA TRP A 135 11.02 21.47 -18.02
C TRP A 135 9.68 20.90 -17.51
N LEU A 136 8.89 20.27 -18.40
CA LEU A 136 7.61 19.66 -18.07
C LEU A 136 7.79 18.46 -17.12
N PHE A 137 8.78 17.61 -17.40
CA PHE A 137 9.13 16.49 -16.52
C PHE A 137 9.46 16.99 -15.10
N GLY A 138 10.25 18.05 -15.00
CA GLY A 138 10.58 18.70 -13.72
C GLY A 138 9.36 19.30 -13.03
N LEU A 139 8.43 19.93 -13.77
CA LEU A 139 7.16 20.43 -13.23
C LEU A 139 6.33 19.31 -12.58
N PHE A 140 6.20 18.18 -13.25
CA PHE A 140 5.50 17.01 -12.71
C PHE A 140 6.22 16.48 -11.47
N ALA A 141 7.55 16.37 -11.51
CA ALA A 141 8.35 15.89 -10.39
C ALA A 141 8.19 16.78 -9.16
N ALA A 142 8.25 18.10 -9.32
CA ALA A 142 8.10 19.06 -8.24
C ALA A 142 6.67 19.14 -7.67
N SER A 143 5.65 18.90 -8.52
CA SER A 143 4.25 19.03 -8.13
C SER A 143 3.65 17.79 -7.49
N ILE A 144 3.90 16.60 -8.10
CA ILE A 144 3.26 15.33 -7.69
C ILE A 144 4.25 14.18 -7.53
N GLY A 145 5.54 14.41 -7.80
CA GLY A 145 6.53 13.34 -7.79
C GLY A 145 6.58 12.58 -6.48
N LEU A 146 6.63 13.28 -5.35
CA LEU A 146 6.71 12.66 -4.03
C LEU A 146 5.47 11.84 -3.67
N PRO A 147 4.23 12.37 -3.71
CA PRO A 147 3.05 11.57 -3.38
C PRO A 147 2.82 10.42 -4.36
N PHE A 148 3.10 10.60 -5.65
CA PHE A 148 2.99 9.51 -6.63
C PHE A 148 4.04 8.41 -6.38
N PHE A 149 5.28 8.77 -6.07
CA PHE A 149 6.35 7.84 -5.73
C PHE A 149 6.00 7.01 -4.49
N ALA A 150 5.49 7.65 -3.42
CA ALA A 150 5.09 6.97 -2.21
C ALA A 150 3.95 5.97 -2.47
N LEU A 151 2.93 6.36 -3.25
CA LEU A 151 1.84 5.47 -3.66
C LEU A 151 2.32 4.29 -4.51
N ALA A 152 3.25 4.53 -5.44
CA ALA A 152 3.80 3.49 -6.32
C ALA A 152 4.47 2.35 -5.53
N ALA A 153 5.10 2.68 -4.40
CA ALA A 153 5.76 1.69 -3.55
C ALA A 153 4.80 0.84 -2.71
N ASN A 154 3.56 1.28 -2.48
CA ASN A 154 2.61 0.58 -1.59
C ASN A 154 2.31 -0.85 -2.04
N ASN A 155 1.98 -1.05 -3.32
CA ASN A 155 1.58 -2.36 -3.82
C ASN A 155 2.65 -3.43 -3.59
N PRO A 156 3.90 -3.28 -4.05
CA PRO A 156 4.93 -4.28 -3.84
C PRO A 156 5.31 -4.46 -2.36
N LEU A 157 5.28 -3.38 -1.56
CA LEU A 157 5.59 -3.48 -0.12
C LEU A 157 4.53 -4.27 0.65
N LEU A 158 3.25 -3.93 0.49
CA LEU A 158 2.16 -4.60 1.19
C LEU A 158 2.04 -6.07 0.81
N GLN A 159 2.21 -6.40 -0.47
CA GLN A 159 2.23 -7.78 -0.94
C GLN A 159 3.40 -8.56 -0.33
N ALA A 160 4.61 -7.99 -0.35
CA ALA A 160 5.78 -8.61 0.26
C ALA A 160 5.64 -8.78 1.78
N TRP A 161 4.98 -7.85 2.46
CA TRP A 161 4.70 -7.96 3.89
C TRP A 161 3.68 -9.05 4.18
N PHE A 162 2.60 -9.12 3.40
CA PHE A 162 1.55 -10.12 3.57
C PHE A 162 2.08 -11.55 3.45
N VAL A 163 2.88 -11.84 2.41
CA VAL A 163 3.51 -13.15 2.20
C VAL A 163 4.34 -13.58 3.42
N ARG A 164 4.99 -12.63 4.09
CA ARG A 164 5.85 -12.89 5.26
C ARG A 164 5.09 -13.01 6.59
N THR A 165 3.76 -12.93 6.61
CA THR A 165 2.97 -13.03 7.85
C THR A 165 2.77 -14.46 8.33
N GLY A 166 3.01 -15.47 7.50
CA GLY A 166 2.65 -16.85 7.78
C GLY A 166 1.15 -17.12 7.76
N HIS A 167 0.34 -16.17 7.24
CA HIS A 167 -1.10 -16.40 7.06
C HIS A 167 -1.35 -17.57 6.10
N PRO A 168 -2.39 -18.41 6.31
CA PRO A 168 -2.69 -19.56 5.43
C PRO A 168 -2.81 -19.19 3.94
N SER A 169 -3.28 -17.98 3.62
CA SER A 169 -3.35 -17.44 2.26
C SER A 169 -2.05 -16.73 1.81
N GLY A 170 -1.00 -16.74 2.61
CA GLY A 170 0.29 -16.11 2.28
C GLY A 170 0.99 -16.71 1.07
N PRO A 171 1.00 -18.06 0.88
CA PRO A 171 1.63 -18.69 -0.28
C PRO A 171 0.98 -18.33 -1.61
N ASP A 172 -0.31 -17.93 -1.59
CA ASP A 172 -1.07 -17.58 -2.79
C ASP A 172 -1.82 -16.24 -2.63
N PRO A 173 -1.12 -15.10 -2.78
CA PRO A 173 -1.69 -13.78 -2.57
C PRO A 173 -2.43 -13.22 -3.80
N TYR A 174 -2.96 -14.04 -4.71
CA TYR A 174 -3.64 -13.58 -5.93
C TYR A 174 -4.82 -12.64 -5.66
N PHE A 175 -5.51 -12.81 -4.54
CA PHE A 175 -6.59 -11.91 -4.14
C PHE A 175 -6.11 -10.47 -3.89
N LEU A 176 -4.85 -10.28 -3.48
CA LEU A 176 -4.23 -8.96 -3.32
C LEU A 176 -3.95 -8.29 -4.68
N TYR A 177 -3.48 -9.08 -5.66
CA TYR A 177 -3.35 -8.60 -7.04
C TYR A 177 -4.70 -8.23 -7.64
N ALA A 178 -5.72 -9.07 -7.43
CA ALA A 178 -7.07 -8.79 -7.89
C ALA A 178 -7.61 -7.49 -7.28
N SER A 179 -7.40 -7.23 -5.99
CA SER A 179 -7.86 -6.01 -5.32
C SER A 179 -7.21 -4.76 -5.90
N SER A 180 -5.89 -4.76 -6.15
CA SER A 180 -5.20 -3.62 -6.74
C SER A 180 -5.62 -3.38 -8.20
N ASN A 181 -5.85 -4.44 -8.98
CA ASN A 181 -6.36 -4.33 -10.34
C ASN A 181 -7.79 -3.77 -10.38
N ILE A 182 -8.66 -4.22 -9.47
CA ILE A 182 -10.01 -3.65 -9.31
C ILE A 182 -9.92 -2.17 -8.95
N GLY A 183 -9.05 -1.80 -8.01
CA GLY A 183 -8.84 -0.39 -7.62
C GLY A 183 -8.42 0.49 -8.79
N SER A 184 -7.45 0.05 -9.61
CA SER A 184 -7.01 0.77 -10.81
C SER A 184 -8.10 0.84 -11.88
N PHE A 185 -8.83 -0.23 -12.12
CA PHE A 185 -9.96 -0.25 -13.05
C PHE A 185 -11.07 0.72 -12.61
N LEU A 186 -11.44 0.69 -11.33
CA LEU A 186 -12.43 1.61 -10.77
C LEU A 186 -11.98 3.07 -10.91
N ALA A 187 -10.70 3.37 -10.69
CA ALA A 187 -10.15 4.71 -10.87
C ALA A 187 -10.31 5.20 -12.32
N LEU A 188 -9.88 4.37 -13.28
CA LEU A 188 -9.92 4.72 -14.70
C LEU A 188 -11.34 4.89 -15.23
N LEU A 189 -12.30 4.10 -14.74
CA LEU A 189 -13.69 4.18 -15.15
C LEU A 189 -14.42 5.33 -14.43
N SER A 190 -14.23 5.46 -13.12
CA SER A 190 -14.94 6.47 -12.32
C SER A 190 -14.50 7.89 -12.63
N TYR A 191 -13.25 8.10 -13.05
CA TYR A 191 -12.76 9.45 -13.31
C TYR A 191 -13.57 10.15 -14.41
N PRO A 192 -13.67 9.65 -15.65
CA PRO A 192 -14.42 10.32 -16.72
C PRO A 192 -15.95 10.24 -16.52
N VAL A 193 -16.46 9.20 -15.85
CA VAL A 193 -17.92 8.97 -15.75
C VAL A 193 -18.54 9.68 -14.53
N LEU A 194 -17.81 9.74 -13.42
CA LEU A 194 -18.33 10.27 -12.15
C LEU A 194 -17.57 11.51 -11.68
N LEU A 195 -16.24 11.41 -11.56
CA LEU A 195 -15.48 12.47 -10.88
C LEU A 195 -15.38 13.73 -11.73
N GLU A 196 -15.09 13.59 -13.01
CA GLU A 196 -14.93 14.74 -13.89
C GLU A 196 -16.24 15.52 -14.13
N PRO A 197 -17.39 14.89 -14.42
CA PRO A 197 -18.63 15.63 -14.64
C PRO A 197 -19.29 16.16 -13.36
N MET A 198 -19.07 15.50 -12.21
CA MET A 198 -19.79 15.85 -10.98
C MET A 198 -19.02 16.79 -10.06
N PHE A 199 -17.68 16.79 -10.11
CA PHE A 199 -16.87 17.51 -9.14
C PHE A 199 -15.90 18.49 -9.81
N THR A 200 -15.76 19.66 -9.20
CA THR A 200 -14.69 20.61 -9.57
C THR A 200 -13.31 20.03 -9.25
N LEU A 201 -12.28 20.46 -9.95
CA LEU A 201 -10.89 20.04 -9.67
C LEU A 201 -10.48 20.24 -8.21
N ARG A 202 -10.97 21.32 -7.58
CA ARG A 202 -10.73 21.60 -6.15
C ARG A 202 -11.34 20.49 -5.28
N THR A 203 -12.59 20.13 -5.54
CA THR A 203 -13.28 19.07 -4.79
C THR A 203 -12.62 17.71 -5.01
N GLN A 204 -12.27 17.38 -6.26
CA GLN A 204 -11.54 16.14 -6.58
C GLN A 204 -10.23 16.04 -5.79
N ASN A 205 -9.47 17.14 -5.72
CA ASN A 205 -8.21 17.20 -4.99
C ASN A 205 -8.40 17.02 -3.48
N LEU A 206 -9.46 17.62 -2.89
CA LEU A 206 -9.78 17.43 -1.47
C LEU A 206 -10.22 15.99 -1.16
N ILE A 207 -11.04 15.38 -2.02
CA ILE A 207 -11.44 13.97 -1.89
C ILE A 207 -10.20 13.07 -1.97
N TRP A 208 -9.32 13.32 -2.92
CA TRP A 208 -8.08 12.58 -3.10
C TRP A 208 -7.16 12.73 -1.87
N THR A 209 -7.02 13.94 -1.35
CA THR A 209 -6.24 14.24 -0.13
C THR A 209 -6.80 13.51 1.09
N GLY A 210 -8.12 13.50 1.25
CA GLY A 210 -8.79 12.74 2.31
C GLY A 210 -8.57 11.23 2.17
N GLY A 211 -8.65 10.71 0.93
CA GLY A 211 -8.33 9.32 0.61
C GLY A 211 -6.88 8.96 0.93
N TYR A 212 -5.93 9.88 0.69
CA TYR A 212 -4.53 9.71 1.05
C TYR A 212 -4.33 9.62 2.57
N GLY A 213 -5.00 10.48 3.33
CA GLY A 213 -5.01 10.41 4.79
C GLY A 213 -5.56 9.08 5.31
N LEU A 214 -6.69 8.61 4.74
CA LEU A 214 -7.25 7.30 5.06
C LEU A 214 -6.27 6.17 4.73
N LEU A 215 -5.57 6.26 3.60
CA LEU A 215 -4.56 5.26 3.22
C LEU A 215 -3.43 5.17 4.26
N ILE A 216 -2.93 6.30 4.78
CA ILE A 216 -1.93 6.31 5.86
C ILE A 216 -2.45 5.55 7.08
N LEU A 217 -3.71 5.78 7.48
CA LEU A 217 -4.32 5.08 8.61
C LEU A 217 -4.43 3.57 8.36
N LEU A 218 -4.83 3.17 7.17
CA LEU A 218 -4.93 1.75 6.79
C LEU A 218 -3.56 1.07 6.78
N ILE A 219 -2.52 1.72 6.24
CA ILE A 219 -1.14 1.19 6.23
C ILE A 219 -0.60 1.10 7.66
N ALA A 220 -0.85 2.09 8.50
CA ALA A 220 -0.48 2.03 9.91
C ALA A 220 -1.19 0.87 10.63
N GLY A 221 -2.48 0.66 10.36
CA GLY A 221 -3.26 -0.47 10.87
C GLY A 221 -2.69 -1.81 10.42
N CYS A 222 -2.38 -1.97 9.13
CA CYS A 222 -1.68 -3.15 8.61
C CYS A 222 -0.34 -3.36 9.33
N GLY A 223 0.44 -2.31 9.52
CA GLY A 223 1.71 -2.35 10.22
C GLY A 223 1.56 -2.86 11.67
N VAL A 224 0.57 -2.36 12.41
CA VAL A 224 0.30 -2.80 13.80
C VAL A 224 -0.10 -4.27 13.85
N LEU A 225 -0.99 -4.73 12.95
CA LEU A 225 -1.39 -6.14 12.88
C LEU A 225 -0.20 -7.04 12.52
N LEU A 226 0.65 -6.60 11.58
CA LEU A 226 1.87 -7.31 11.20
C LEU A 226 2.89 -7.42 12.34
N LEU A 227 2.97 -6.44 13.23
CA LEU A 227 3.83 -6.48 14.41
C LEU A 227 3.31 -7.45 15.48
N ARG A 228 1.99 -7.64 15.54
CA ARG A 228 1.33 -8.56 16.47
C ARG A 228 1.30 -10.01 15.99
N SER A 229 1.44 -10.24 14.69
CA SER A 229 1.52 -11.59 14.10
C SER A 229 2.82 -12.27 14.52
N PRO A 230 2.78 -13.50 15.09
CA PRO A 230 3.98 -14.26 15.42
C PRO A 230 4.78 -14.51 14.13
N ALA A 231 6.02 -14.02 14.10
CA ALA A 231 6.94 -14.33 13.00
C ALA A 231 7.11 -15.85 12.94
N ASN A 232 6.81 -16.47 11.79
CA ASN A 232 7.11 -17.88 11.59
C ASN A 232 8.65 -18.09 11.63
N ALA A 233 9.16 -18.40 12.82
CA ALA A 233 10.54 -18.84 13.00
C ALA A 233 10.79 -20.23 12.34
N GLY A 234 9.72 -20.89 11.86
CA GLY A 234 9.81 -22.25 11.32
C GLY A 234 10.19 -22.37 9.85
N VAL A 235 10.06 -21.31 9.05
CA VAL A 235 10.36 -21.41 7.59
C VAL A 235 11.86 -21.25 7.28
N LEU A 236 12.62 -20.67 8.20
CA LEU A 236 14.08 -20.50 8.00
C LEU A 236 14.89 -21.76 8.29
N ASN A 237 14.34 -22.73 9.02
CA ASN A 237 15.06 -23.97 9.34
C ASN A 237 14.89 -25.09 8.29
N MET A 238 13.96 -24.95 7.33
CA MET A 238 13.79 -25.96 6.26
C MET A 238 14.66 -25.73 5.04
N GLN A 239 15.43 -24.64 4.96
CA GLN A 239 16.34 -24.34 3.83
C GLN A 239 17.81 -24.57 4.14
N VAL A 240 18.15 -25.13 5.29
CA VAL A 240 19.55 -25.42 5.68
C VAL A 240 19.89 -26.94 5.62
N ASP A 241 18.89 -27.80 5.41
CA ASP A 241 19.07 -29.27 5.39
C ASP A 241 18.94 -29.92 3.98
N ASP A 242 19.13 -29.15 2.88
CA ASP A 242 19.30 -29.71 1.53
C ASP A 242 20.64 -29.32 0.91
#